data_86ffe91a58fef55e9074d5c450852829
#
_entry.id   86ffe91a58fef55e9074d5c450852829
#
_cell.length_a   1.000
_cell.length_b   1.000
_cell.length_c   1.000
_cell.angle_alpha   90.00
_cell.angle_beta   90.00
_cell.angle_gamma   90.00
#
_symmetry.space_group_name_H-M   'P 1'
#
loop_
_entity.id
_entity.type
_entity.pdbx_description
1 polymer ?
#
loop_
_entity_poly.entity_id
_entity_poly.type
_entity_poly.pdbx_seq_one_letter_code
_entity_poly.pdbx_strand_id
1 'polypeptide(L)'
;MVSSLGLKLGTCQSAVQTKRLINSMEHKIDLKSIGLPQADAMAHAISTCVHCGFCLPACPTYQVLGEEMDSPRGRIILMRGVLEKSLPMDAATPYLDRCLGCLGCVTACPSGVPYGELISSFRAYSEDKRHRTIVNRIARQMASQTLPFPTRFRWAAALGKLAKPFAAIFPTPLRAMLGLIPRQLALSVSIPEFTPAKRLRRGKVGLLAGCVQQVIAPEINAATIRVLAENGFDVVVPKGQGCCGALSMHTGEARTARALAEVNLELFPPDLDAIITNAAGCGSGMKEYSLLFRGHPLEEKATHFATRIQDISQFLNCIDLVPLKPLEKPMRVAYHDACHLAHAQGITSAPRRILSQIPGLELCEVPDGEICCGSAGTYNIEQPKIANTLGMTKAKNIESMNVDAVVMGNIGCMVQIQTHLAKLQTKGATIPVLHTIQLLDRAYGTGTTGII
;
A
#
# COMPACT_ATOMS: atom_id res chain seq x y z
N MET A 1 40.32 12.99 -26.01
CA MET A 1 40.13 11.75 -25.23
C MET A 1 39.42 12.10 -23.95
N VAL A 2 38.09 11.96 -23.91
CA VAL A 2 37.28 12.22 -22.71
C VAL A 2 36.69 10.86 -22.34
N SER A 3 37.17 10.30 -21.22
CA SER A 3 36.73 9.02 -20.70
C SER A 3 35.35 9.17 -20.05
N SER A 4 34.39 8.42 -20.55
CA SER A 4 33.05 8.27 -19.98
C SER A 4 33.14 7.56 -18.64
N LEU A 5 32.93 8.27 -17.53
CA LEU A 5 32.63 7.66 -16.24
C LEU A 5 31.18 7.16 -16.25
N GLY A 6 30.99 5.89 -16.57
CA GLY A 6 29.73 5.19 -16.32
C GLY A 6 29.55 4.93 -14.82
N LEU A 7 28.73 5.73 -14.16
CA LEU A 7 28.24 5.40 -12.82
C LEU A 7 27.31 4.17 -12.91
N LYS A 8 27.81 3.02 -12.50
CA LYS A 8 26.97 1.83 -12.26
C LYS A 8 26.14 2.11 -11.00
N LEU A 9 24.85 2.30 -11.16
CA LEU A 9 23.87 2.26 -10.08
C LEU A 9 23.90 0.83 -9.49
N GLY A 10 24.60 0.71 -8.35
CA GLY A 10 24.63 -0.54 -7.58
C GLY A 10 23.23 -0.86 -7.06
N THR A 11 22.68 -1.99 -7.48
CA THR A 11 21.46 -2.54 -6.91
C THR A 11 21.68 -2.82 -5.43
N CYS A 12 21.00 -2.08 -4.57
CA CYS A 12 20.96 -2.33 -3.13
C CYS A 12 20.11 -3.58 -2.87
N GLN A 13 20.65 -4.75 -3.22
CA GLN A 13 20.08 -6.05 -2.87
C GLN A 13 20.86 -6.63 -1.71
N SER A 14 20.29 -6.61 -0.51
CA SER A 14 20.76 -7.41 0.61
C SER A 14 20.36 -8.87 0.38
N ALA A 15 21.26 -9.67 -0.18
CA ALA A 15 21.10 -11.12 -0.26
C ALA A 15 21.45 -11.75 1.10
N VAL A 16 20.43 -12.15 1.85
CA VAL A 16 20.59 -13.11 2.96
C VAL A 16 20.18 -14.48 2.45
N GLN A 17 21.16 -15.29 2.03
CA GLN A 17 20.98 -16.72 1.80
C GLN A 17 21.22 -17.46 3.12
N THR A 18 20.16 -17.84 3.81
CA THR A 18 20.22 -18.79 4.94
C THR A 18 19.82 -20.18 4.45
N LYS A 19 20.73 -21.16 4.56
CA LYS A 19 20.46 -22.57 4.27
C LYS A 19 19.36 -23.11 5.19
N ARG A 20 18.31 -23.68 4.59
CA ARG A 20 17.17 -24.29 5.27
C ARG A 20 17.47 -25.68 5.77
N LEU A 21 17.29 -25.90 7.08
CA LEU A 21 16.91 -27.17 7.68
C LEU A 21 15.62 -26.90 8.44
N ILE A 22 14.47 -27.15 7.82
CA ILE A 22 13.17 -26.99 8.47
C ILE A 22 12.32 -28.20 8.14
N ASN A 23 11.80 -28.85 9.18
CA ASN A 23 10.73 -29.83 9.05
C ASN A 23 9.51 -29.11 8.45
N SER A 24 9.26 -29.31 7.18
CA SER A 24 8.09 -28.78 6.49
C SER A 24 6.83 -29.49 6.98
N MET A 25 5.73 -28.72 7.09
CA MET A 25 4.43 -29.32 7.35
C MET A 25 3.99 -30.16 6.14
N GLU A 26 3.83 -31.48 6.35
CA GLU A 26 3.25 -32.34 5.30
C GLU A 26 1.81 -31.89 4.96
N HIS A 27 1.49 -31.85 3.68
CA HIS A 27 0.16 -31.55 3.17
C HIS A 27 -0.23 -32.55 2.06
N LYS A 28 -1.55 -32.74 1.89
CA LYS A 28 -2.16 -33.61 0.86
C LYS A 28 -2.85 -32.76 -0.23
N ILE A 29 -2.27 -31.61 -0.56
CA ILE A 29 -2.84 -30.69 -1.55
C ILE A 29 -2.59 -31.23 -2.95
N ASP A 30 -3.67 -31.48 -3.70
CA ASP A 30 -3.60 -31.84 -5.12
C ASP A 30 -3.53 -30.59 -5.98
N LEU A 31 -2.32 -30.22 -6.39
CA LEU A 31 -2.05 -29.01 -7.18
C LEU A 31 -2.82 -28.99 -8.50
N LYS A 32 -3.03 -30.16 -9.13
CA LYS A 32 -3.76 -30.24 -10.40
C LYS A 32 -5.23 -29.90 -10.23
N SER A 33 -5.84 -30.30 -9.09
CA SER A 33 -7.26 -30.04 -8.83
C SER A 33 -7.56 -28.56 -8.50
N ILE A 34 -6.56 -27.78 -8.13
CA ILE A 34 -6.70 -26.34 -7.86
C ILE A 34 -6.92 -25.58 -9.16
N GLY A 35 -6.22 -25.97 -10.24
CA GLY A 35 -6.38 -25.37 -11.57
C GLY A 35 -5.88 -23.92 -11.70
N LEU A 36 -5.01 -23.47 -10.80
CA LEU A 36 -4.40 -22.13 -10.84
C LEU A 36 -2.88 -22.22 -11.01
N PRO A 37 -2.27 -21.32 -11.80
CA PRO A 37 -0.82 -21.23 -11.93
C PRO A 37 -0.08 -20.96 -10.61
N GLN A 38 -0.76 -20.43 -9.58
CA GLN A 38 -0.22 -20.12 -8.27
C GLN A 38 -0.38 -21.25 -7.23
N ALA A 39 -0.86 -22.43 -7.63
CA ALA A 39 -1.12 -23.55 -6.70
C ALA A 39 0.14 -24.02 -5.96
N ASP A 40 1.28 -24.04 -6.65
CA ASP A 40 2.61 -24.37 -6.08
C ASP A 40 3.05 -23.36 -5.03
N ALA A 41 2.84 -22.05 -5.24
CA ALA A 41 3.17 -21.00 -4.28
C ALA A 41 2.32 -21.15 -3.01
N MET A 42 1.03 -21.46 -3.13
CA MET A 42 0.17 -21.72 -1.97
C MET A 42 0.63 -22.93 -1.17
N ALA A 43 0.93 -24.05 -1.83
CA ALA A 43 1.41 -25.25 -1.18
C ALA A 43 2.77 -25.04 -0.49
N HIS A 44 3.68 -24.34 -1.16
CA HIS A 44 4.99 -23.98 -0.59
C HIS A 44 4.83 -23.11 0.67
N ALA A 45 3.97 -22.08 0.65
CA ALA A 45 3.75 -21.23 1.82
C ALA A 45 3.18 -22.02 3.00
N ILE A 46 2.25 -22.94 2.75
CA ILE A 46 1.66 -23.82 3.77
C ILE A 46 2.73 -24.73 4.37
N SER A 47 3.52 -25.41 3.53
CA SER A 47 4.56 -26.33 3.99
C SER A 47 5.70 -25.64 4.77
N THR A 48 5.93 -24.34 4.52
CA THR A 48 6.98 -23.57 5.21
C THR A 48 6.60 -23.22 6.66
N CYS A 49 5.31 -23.27 7.01
CA CYS A 49 4.84 -22.89 8.34
C CYS A 49 5.10 -23.99 9.37
N VAL A 50 5.83 -23.67 10.45
CA VAL A 50 6.12 -24.58 11.58
C VAL A 50 5.24 -24.33 12.82
N HIS A 51 4.20 -23.51 12.70
CA HIS A 51 3.22 -23.18 13.75
C HIS A 51 3.82 -22.63 15.06
N CYS A 52 4.98 -22.00 15.05
CA CYS A 52 5.67 -21.47 16.25
C CYS A 52 4.92 -20.34 16.99
N GLY A 53 4.01 -19.61 16.33
CA GLY A 53 3.20 -18.56 16.95
C GLY A 53 3.80 -17.15 16.95
N PHE A 54 5.03 -16.93 16.51
CA PHE A 54 5.67 -15.60 16.46
C PHE A 54 4.88 -14.56 15.63
N CYS A 55 4.01 -15.00 14.73
CA CYS A 55 3.16 -14.12 13.94
C CYS A 55 1.91 -13.60 14.69
N LEU A 56 1.57 -14.13 15.88
CA LEU A 56 0.37 -13.77 16.62
C LEU A 56 0.41 -12.31 17.11
N PRO A 57 1.45 -11.88 17.86
CA PRO A 57 1.52 -10.50 18.34
C PRO A 57 1.65 -9.47 17.22
N ALA A 58 2.13 -9.85 16.04
CA ALA A 58 2.22 -8.97 14.88
C ALA A 58 0.89 -8.87 14.08
N CYS A 59 -0.13 -9.67 14.44
CA CYS A 59 -1.38 -9.71 13.70
C CYS A 59 -2.44 -8.77 14.31
N PRO A 60 -2.86 -7.69 13.61
CA PRO A 60 -3.82 -6.75 14.14
C PRO A 60 -5.18 -7.37 14.46
N THR A 61 -5.64 -8.34 13.62
CA THR A 61 -6.94 -9.00 13.85
C THR A 61 -6.91 -9.94 15.05
N TYR A 62 -5.79 -10.61 15.28
CA TYR A 62 -5.61 -11.42 16.48
C TYR A 62 -5.58 -10.55 17.75
N GLN A 63 -4.88 -9.40 17.72
CA GLN A 63 -4.85 -8.46 18.84
C GLN A 63 -6.24 -7.90 19.20
N VAL A 64 -7.09 -7.64 18.18
CA VAL A 64 -8.43 -7.08 18.40
C VAL A 64 -9.44 -8.13 18.83
N LEU A 65 -9.35 -9.36 18.30
CA LEU A 65 -10.39 -10.39 18.45
C LEU A 65 -10.02 -11.49 19.46
N GLY A 66 -8.73 -11.77 19.66
CA GLY A 66 -8.25 -12.86 20.53
C GLY A 66 -8.50 -14.27 19.99
N GLU A 67 -8.98 -14.39 18.76
CA GLU A 67 -9.39 -15.65 18.13
C GLU A 67 -8.24 -16.28 17.34
N GLU A 68 -7.89 -17.54 17.61
CA GLU A 68 -6.80 -18.24 16.91
C GLU A 68 -7.05 -18.32 15.41
N MET A 69 -8.29 -18.53 14.97
CA MET A 69 -8.64 -18.60 13.54
C MET A 69 -8.46 -17.26 12.84
N ASP A 70 -8.41 -16.15 13.56
CA ASP A 70 -8.11 -14.82 13.06
C ASP A 70 -6.61 -14.48 13.09
N SER A 71 -5.77 -15.43 13.50
CA SER A 71 -4.31 -15.34 13.43
C SER A 71 -3.76 -15.79 12.07
N PRO A 72 -2.52 -15.44 11.70
CA PRO A 72 -1.92 -15.88 10.45
C PRO A 72 -1.77 -17.41 10.38
N ARG A 73 -1.30 -18.06 11.46
CA ARG A 73 -1.16 -19.52 11.48
C ARG A 73 -2.52 -20.23 11.46
N GLY A 74 -3.53 -19.71 12.16
CA GLY A 74 -4.90 -20.24 12.09
C GLY A 74 -5.47 -20.16 10.67
N ARG A 75 -5.25 -19.04 9.98
CA ARG A 75 -5.64 -18.88 8.57
C ARG A 75 -4.90 -19.83 7.64
N ILE A 76 -3.62 -20.14 7.90
CA ILE A 76 -2.86 -21.15 7.12
C ILE A 76 -3.53 -22.52 7.27
N ILE A 77 -3.92 -22.91 8.49
CA ILE A 77 -4.64 -24.17 8.74
C ILE A 77 -5.98 -24.19 7.99
N LEU A 78 -6.75 -23.10 8.02
CA LEU A 78 -8.01 -23.01 7.31
C LEU A 78 -7.83 -23.13 5.79
N MET A 79 -6.86 -22.39 5.23
CA MET A 79 -6.57 -22.46 3.80
C MET A 79 -6.08 -23.85 3.38
N ARG A 80 -5.23 -24.50 4.19
CA ARG A 80 -4.82 -25.88 3.99
C ARG A 80 -6.03 -26.80 3.95
N GLY A 81 -6.91 -26.75 4.96
CA GLY A 81 -8.11 -27.60 5.02
C GLY A 81 -9.01 -27.45 3.81
N VAL A 82 -9.18 -26.22 3.31
CA VAL A 82 -9.95 -25.99 2.07
C VAL A 82 -9.27 -26.58 0.83
N LEU A 83 -7.95 -26.41 0.69
CA LEU A 83 -7.20 -26.92 -0.46
C LEU A 83 -7.09 -28.44 -0.45
N GLU A 84 -7.07 -29.07 0.71
CA GLU A 84 -7.13 -30.53 0.92
C GLU A 84 -8.57 -31.10 0.84
N LYS A 85 -9.58 -30.24 0.64
CA LYS A 85 -11.01 -30.60 0.63
C LYS A 85 -11.54 -31.22 1.93
N SER A 86 -10.82 -31.01 3.05
CA SER A 86 -11.23 -31.47 4.39
C SER A 86 -12.08 -30.41 5.13
N LEU A 87 -12.12 -29.17 4.63
CA LEU A 87 -12.92 -28.08 5.18
C LEU A 87 -13.69 -27.38 4.05
N PRO A 88 -15.00 -27.10 4.22
CA PRO A 88 -15.74 -26.32 3.23
C PRO A 88 -15.28 -24.87 3.19
N MET A 89 -15.32 -24.24 2.00
CA MET A 89 -14.90 -22.85 1.78
C MET A 89 -15.60 -21.86 2.73
N ASP A 90 -16.91 -22.01 2.93
CA ASP A 90 -17.71 -21.11 3.74
C ASP A 90 -17.31 -21.09 5.22
N ALA A 91 -16.74 -22.17 5.75
CA ALA A 91 -16.21 -22.24 7.11
C ALA A 91 -14.93 -21.40 7.28
N ALA A 92 -14.10 -21.28 6.24
CA ALA A 92 -12.87 -20.49 6.26
C ALA A 92 -13.10 -19.01 5.90
N THR A 93 -14.05 -18.72 5.03
CA THR A 93 -14.32 -17.41 4.45
C THR A 93 -14.39 -16.27 5.48
N PRO A 94 -15.12 -16.35 6.61
CA PRO A 94 -15.23 -15.26 7.56
C PRO A 94 -13.87 -14.82 8.14
N TYR A 95 -12.97 -15.76 8.41
CA TYR A 95 -11.65 -15.51 8.97
C TYR A 95 -10.69 -14.94 7.92
N LEU A 96 -10.79 -15.40 6.69
CA LEU A 96 -9.97 -14.91 5.58
C LEU A 96 -10.38 -13.50 5.14
N ASP A 97 -11.67 -13.17 5.20
CA ASP A 97 -12.16 -11.82 4.92
C ASP A 97 -11.78 -10.82 6.02
N ARG A 98 -11.56 -11.27 7.26
CA ARG A 98 -11.04 -10.43 8.34
C ARG A 98 -9.52 -10.20 8.27
N CYS A 99 -8.78 -10.89 7.40
CA CYS A 99 -7.36 -10.61 7.19
C CYS A 99 -7.17 -9.26 6.47
N LEU A 100 -6.38 -8.36 7.06
CA LEU A 100 -6.03 -7.08 6.43
C LEU A 100 -5.07 -7.23 5.22
N GLY A 101 -4.34 -8.34 5.12
CA GLY A 101 -3.25 -8.44 4.15
C GLY A 101 -2.09 -7.49 4.43
N CYS A 102 -1.93 -7.05 5.68
CA CYS A 102 -0.90 -6.07 6.09
C CYS A 102 0.53 -6.62 6.10
N LEU A 103 0.68 -7.94 6.08
CA LEU A 103 1.94 -8.67 6.02
C LEU A 103 2.88 -8.49 7.24
N GLY A 104 2.42 -7.94 8.35
CA GLY A 104 3.19 -7.89 9.61
C GLY A 104 3.64 -9.28 10.07
N CYS A 105 2.87 -10.32 9.76
CA CYS A 105 3.23 -11.70 10.03
C CYS A 105 4.41 -12.22 9.20
N VAL A 106 4.72 -11.63 8.05
CA VAL A 106 5.85 -12.01 7.20
C VAL A 106 7.17 -11.58 7.84
N THR A 107 7.26 -10.34 8.27
CA THR A 107 8.45 -9.81 8.95
C THR A 107 8.68 -10.43 10.32
N ALA A 108 7.62 -10.86 10.99
CA ALA A 108 7.70 -11.56 12.28
C ALA A 108 8.01 -13.07 12.16
N CYS A 109 8.02 -13.63 10.95
CA CYS A 109 8.14 -15.07 10.74
C CYS A 109 9.60 -15.52 10.64
N PRO A 110 10.16 -16.29 11.62
CA PRO A 110 11.53 -16.80 11.53
C PRO A 110 11.69 -17.87 10.44
N SER A 111 10.60 -18.57 10.08
CA SER A 111 10.60 -19.58 9.01
C SER A 111 10.49 -18.97 7.60
N GLY A 112 10.23 -17.67 7.49
CA GLY A 112 10.12 -16.98 6.20
C GLY A 112 8.91 -17.43 5.36
N VAL A 113 7.76 -17.70 5.99
CA VAL A 113 6.52 -18.07 5.27
C VAL A 113 6.13 -16.95 4.31
N PRO A 114 6.01 -17.21 3.00
CA PRO A 114 5.57 -16.21 2.02
C PRO A 114 4.05 -16.02 2.09
N TYR A 115 3.57 -15.52 3.24
CA TYR A 115 2.14 -15.38 3.51
C TYR A 115 1.43 -14.42 2.53
N GLY A 116 2.13 -13.43 1.99
CA GLY A 116 1.59 -12.52 0.97
C GLY A 116 1.16 -13.27 -0.29
N GLU A 117 2.03 -14.15 -0.80
CA GLU A 117 1.71 -14.99 -1.97
C GLU A 117 0.55 -15.94 -1.69
N LEU A 118 0.52 -16.53 -0.48
CA LEU A 118 -0.55 -17.43 -0.07
C LEU A 118 -1.91 -16.73 -0.04
N ILE A 119 -2.01 -15.60 0.68
CA ILE A 119 -3.30 -14.93 0.88
C ILE A 119 -3.83 -14.30 -0.41
N SER A 120 -2.96 -13.71 -1.24
CA SER A 120 -3.34 -13.13 -2.53
C SER A 120 -3.83 -14.21 -3.50
N SER A 121 -3.08 -15.31 -3.63
CA SER A 121 -3.46 -16.45 -4.50
C SER A 121 -4.72 -17.16 -4.00
N PHE A 122 -4.86 -17.35 -2.69
CA PHE A 122 -6.04 -17.99 -2.12
C PHE A 122 -7.30 -17.12 -2.28
N ARG A 123 -7.19 -15.80 -2.16
CA ARG A 123 -8.31 -14.90 -2.43
C ARG A 123 -8.75 -14.99 -3.88
N ALA A 124 -7.81 -15.04 -4.83
CA ALA A 124 -8.12 -15.24 -6.25
C ALA A 124 -8.80 -16.61 -6.49
N TYR A 125 -8.29 -17.67 -5.84
CA TYR A 125 -8.89 -19.02 -5.90
C TYR A 125 -10.32 -19.07 -5.36
N SER A 126 -10.59 -18.33 -4.28
CA SER A 126 -11.84 -18.40 -3.55
C SER A 126 -12.93 -17.44 -4.06
N GLU A 127 -12.59 -16.38 -4.81
CA GLU A 127 -13.52 -15.30 -5.11
C GLU A 127 -14.78 -15.77 -5.84
N ASP A 128 -14.62 -16.63 -6.85
CA ASP A 128 -15.75 -17.17 -7.62
C ASP A 128 -16.48 -18.33 -6.88
N LYS A 129 -15.92 -18.83 -5.77
CA LYS A 129 -16.41 -20.04 -5.07
C LYS A 129 -17.16 -19.73 -3.78
N ARG A 130 -17.11 -18.47 -3.31
CA ARG A 130 -17.70 -18.09 -2.03
C ARG A 130 -19.00 -17.31 -2.17
N HIS A 131 -19.90 -17.53 -1.21
CA HIS A 131 -21.17 -16.83 -1.15
C HIS A 131 -21.03 -15.50 -0.42
N ARG A 132 -21.36 -14.40 -1.10
CA ARG A 132 -21.42 -13.06 -0.53
C ARG A 132 -22.86 -12.57 -0.44
N THR A 133 -23.15 -11.81 0.62
CA THR A 133 -24.45 -11.12 0.70
C THR A 133 -24.59 -10.11 -0.45
N ILE A 134 -25.82 -9.87 -0.89
CA ILE A 134 -26.12 -8.93 -1.98
C ILE A 134 -25.53 -7.54 -1.67
N VAL A 135 -25.66 -7.08 -0.42
CA VAL A 135 -25.15 -5.76 0.01
C VAL A 135 -23.63 -5.69 -0.13
N ASN A 136 -22.90 -6.72 0.32
CA ASN A 136 -21.43 -6.74 0.20
C ASN A 136 -21.01 -6.85 -1.27
N ARG A 137 -21.74 -7.59 -2.10
CA ARG A 137 -21.47 -7.68 -3.55
C ARG A 137 -21.62 -6.31 -4.21
N ILE A 138 -22.70 -5.60 -3.93
CA ILE A 138 -22.94 -4.26 -4.46
C ILE A 138 -21.84 -3.29 -3.99
N ALA A 139 -21.53 -3.25 -2.69
CA ALA A 139 -20.50 -2.36 -2.16
C ALA A 139 -19.13 -2.60 -2.80
N ARG A 140 -18.72 -3.87 -2.95
CA ARG A 140 -17.47 -4.23 -3.65
C ARG A 140 -17.49 -3.82 -5.11
N GLN A 141 -18.59 -4.10 -5.83
CA GLN A 141 -18.71 -3.71 -7.22
C GLN A 141 -18.70 -2.19 -7.40
N MET A 142 -19.34 -1.44 -6.52
CA MET A 142 -19.22 0.02 -6.51
C MET A 142 -17.77 0.46 -6.28
N ALA A 143 -17.07 -0.12 -5.33
CA ALA A 143 -15.67 0.21 -5.07
C ALA A 143 -14.76 -0.13 -6.26
N SER A 144 -14.88 -1.33 -6.84
CA SER A 144 -14.06 -1.78 -7.97
C SER A 144 -14.35 -1.03 -9.27
N GLN A 145 -15.55 -0.49 -9.46
CA GLN A 145 -15.93 0.29 -10.64
C GLN A 145 -15.70 1.80 -10.49
N THR A 146 -15.43 2.29 -9.28
CA THR A 146 -15.22 3.73 -9.04
C THR A 146 -13.79 4.06 -8.66
N LEU A 147 -13.22 3.40 -7.64
CA LEU A 147 -11.92 3.74 -7.08
C LEU A 147 -10.74 3.66 -8.09
N PRO A 148 -10.67 2.66 -8.99
CA PRO A 148 -9.61 2.60 -10.00
C PRO A 148 -9.65 3.72 -11.05
N PHE A 149 -10.79 4.40 -11.18
CA PHE A 149 -11.02 5.40 -12.24
C PHE A 149 -11.18 6.79 -11.63
N PRO A 150 -10.16 7.67 -11.69
CA PRO A 150 -10.18 8.99 -11.00
C PRO A 150 -11.40 9.85 -11.30
N THR A 151 -11.83 9.89 -12.57
CA THR A 151 -13.01 10.67 -12.98
C THR A 151 -14.28 10.11 -12.35
N ARG A 152 -14.50 8.79 -12.42
CA ARG A 152 -15.67 8.14 -11.80
C ARG A 152 -15.65 8.33 -10.28
N PHE A 153 -14.47 8.18 -9.68
CA PHE A 153 -14.30 8.36 -8.24
C PHE A 153 -14.59 9.79 -7.80
N ARG A 154 -14.16 10.80 -8.56
CA ARG A 154 -14.47 12.22 -8.26
C ARG A 154 -15.98 12.49 -8.28
N TRP A 155 -16.70 11.98 -9.29
CA TRP A 155 -18.15 12.09 -9.36
C TRP A 155 -18.85 11.32 -8.23
N ALA A 156 -18.45 10.09 -7.97
CA ALA A 156 -18.98 9.28 -6.88
C ALA A 156 -18.75 9.93 -5.51
N ALA A 157 -17.58 10.52 -5.29
CA ALA A 157 -17.28 11.25 -4.06
C ALA A 157 -18.10 12.53 -3.93
N ALA A 158 -18.32 13.28 -5.01
CA ALA A 158 -19.17 14.47 -5.02
C ALA A 158 -20.64 14.13 -4.69
N LEU A 159 -21.20 13.10 -5.33
CA LEU A 159 -22.54 12.60 -5.02
C LEU A 159 -22.64 12.05 -3.60
N GLY A 160 -21.61 11.33 -3.15
CA GLY A 160 -21.54 10.81 -1.78
C GLY A 160 -21.53 11.90 -0.71
N LYS A 161 -20.96 13.08 -1.01
CA LYS A 161 -21.04 14.25 -0.10
C LYS A 161 -22.50 14.72 0.10
N LEU A 162 -23.30 14.70 -0.95
CA LEU A 162 -24.73 15.05 -0.87
C LEU A 162 -25.52 13.99 -0.08
N ALA A 163 -25.13 12.71 -0.19
CA ALA A 163 -25.76 11.61 0.53
C ALA A 163 -25.31 11.51 2.02
N LYS A 164 -24.18 12.13 2.39
CA LYS A 164 -23.58 12.02 3.72
C LYS A 164 -24.50 12.39 4.90
N PRO A 165 -25.35 13.45 4.82
CA PRO A 165 -26.32 13.76 5.88
C PRO A 165 -27.33 12.62 6.14
N PHE A 166 -27.62 11.83 5.12
CA PHE A 166 -28.53 10.68 5.17
C PHE A 166 -27.84 9.35 5.43
N ALA A 167 -26.57 9.36 5.84
CA ALA A 167 -25.76 8.13 6.00
C ALA A 167 -26.41 7.10 6.93
N ALA A 168 -27.23 7.53 7.90
CA ALA A 168 -27.87 6.65 8.88
C ALA A 168 -28.83 5.62 8.25
N ILE A 169 -29.46 5.95 7.11
CA ILE A 169 -30.43 5.07 6.44
C ILE A 169 -29.77 4.00 5.57
N PHE A 170 -28.46 4.14 5.26
CA PHE A 170 -27.76 3.20 4.41
C PHE A 170 -27.23 1.99 5.21
N PRO A 171 -27.13 0.80 4.56
CA PRO A 171 -26.46 -0.36 5.12
C PRO A 171 -25.01 -0.05 5.56
N THR A 172 -24.51 -0.80 6.53
CA THR A 172 -23.19 -0.56 7.15
C THR A 172 -22.04 -0.35 6.17
N PRO A 173 -21.85 -1.16 5.09
CA PRO A 173 -20.77 -0.92 4.14
C PRO A 173 -20.88 0.42 3.40
N LEU A 174 -22.08 0.79 2.96
CA LEU A 174 -22.30 2.07 2.26
C LEU A 174 -22.11 3.26 3.20
N ARG A 175 -22.55 3.14 4.46
CA ARG A 175 -22.29 4.14 5.51
C ARG A 175 -20.81 4.32 5.75
N ALA A 176 -20.04 3.23 5.80
CA ALA A 176 -18.59 3.27 5.95
C ALA A 176 -17.93 3.99 4.75
N MET A 177 -18.35 3.70 3.51
CA MET A 177 -17.87 4.40 2.31
C MET A 177 -18.12 5.92 2.41
N LEU A 178 -19.31 6.34 2.79
CA LEU A 178 -19.65 7.76 2.96
C LEU A 178 -18.80 8.42 4.05
N GLY A 179 -18.45 7.68 5.12
CA GLY A 179 -17.59 8.14 6.21
C GLY A 179 -16.15 8.46 5.79
N LEU A 180 -15.66 7.80 4.75
CA LEU A 180 -14.29 7.98 4.23
C LEU A 180 -14.15 9.14 3.25
N ILE A 181 -15.26 9.69 2.75
CA ILE A 181 -15.22 10.84 1.83
C ILE A 181 -14.74 12.08 2.59
N PRO A 182 -13.65 12.73 2.14
CA PRO A 182 -13.14 13.96 2.76
C PRO A 182 -14.19 15.08 2.81
N ARG A 183 -14.07 15.96 3.81
CA ARG A 183 -14.95 17.15 3.90
C ARG A 183 -14.83 18.04 2.65
N GLN A 184 -13.62 18.19 2.14
CA GLN A 184 -13.32 18.89 0.90
C GLN A 184 -12.56 17.97 -0.04
N LEU A 185 -12.96 17.91 -1.29
CA LEU A 185 -12.18 17.25 -2.35
C LEU A 185 -11.14 18.24 -2.83
N ALA A 186 -9.92 17.79 -2.99
CA ALA A 186 -8.85 18.59 -3.52
C ALA A 186 -9.17 19.05 -4.96
N LEU A 187 -8.74 20.27 -5.28
CA LEU A 187 -8.76 20.74 -6.67
C LEU A 187 -7.89 19.83 -7.54
N SER A 188 -8.29 19.63 -8.78
CA SER A 188 -7.47 18.86 -9.70
C SER A 188 -6.18 19.64 -9.99
N VAL A 189 -5.05 18.97 -9.79
CA VAL A 189 -3.74 19.49 -10.20
C VAL A 189 -3.41 18.90 -11.57
N SER A 190 -3.08 19.76 -12.54
CA SER A 190 -2.61 19.33 -13.84
C SER A 190 -1.18 18.78 -13.67
N ILE A 191 -0.98 17.52 -14.03
CA ILE A 191 0.33 16.87 -14.01
C ILE A 191 0.85 16.82 -15.44
N PRO A 192 2.01 17.44 -15.74
CA PRO A 192 2.62 17.36 -17.06
C PRO A 192 3.05 15.92 -17.36
N GLU A 193 2.97 15.55 -18.63
CA GLU A 193 3.42 14.22 -19.09
C GLU A 193 4.93 14.04 -19.02
N PHE A 194 5.66 15.15 -19.15
CA PHE A 194 7.10 15.20 -19.02
C PHE A 194 7.52 16.45 -18.24
N THR A 195 8.43 16.25 -17.30
CA THR A 195 9.08 17.33 -16.55
C THR A 195 10.59 17.13 -16.65
N PRO A 196 11.35 18.07 -17.22
CA PRO A 196 12.80 17.94 -17.32
C PRO A 196 13.47 18.12 -15.95
N ALA A 197 14.63 17.52 -15.80
CA ALA A 197 15.51 17.75 -14.67
C ALA A 197 15.84 19.24 -14.56
N LYS A 198 15.77 19.79 -13.33
CA LYS A 198 16.13 21.20 -13.08
C LYS A 198 17.62 21.43 -12.86
N ARG A 199 18.37 20.35 -12.64
CA ARG A 199 19.82 20.36 -12.41
C ARG A 199 20.50 19.45 -13.44
N LEU A 200 21.82 19.21 -13.27
CA LEU A 200 22.53 18.25 -14.09
C LEU A 200 21.75 16.92 -14.12
N ARG A 201 21.41 16.50 -15.31
CA ARG A 201 20.61 15.31 -15.54
C ARG A 201 21.35 14.07 -15.06
N ARG A 202 20.68 13.31 -14.16
CA ARG A 202 21.18 12.06 -13.58
C ARG A 202 20.52 10.82 -14.18
N GLY A 203 19.28 10.98 -14.68
CA GLY A 203 18.52 9.88 -15.24
C GLY A 203 17.09 10.25 -15.60
N LYS A 204 16.29 9.24 -15.96
CA LYS A 204 14.90 9.38 -16.39
C LYS A 204 14.01 8.37 -15.65
N VAL A 205 13.02 8.84 -14.94
CA VAL A 205 12.12 8.01 -14.14
C VAL A 205 10.66 8.16 -14.58
N GLY A 206 9.90 7.09 -14.45
CA GLY A 206 8.45 7.13 -14.60
C GLY A 206 7.77 7.35 -13.25
N LEU A 207 6.66 8.07 -13.21
CA LEU A 207 5.83 8.19 -12.01
C LEU A 207 4.45 7.57 -12.23
N LEU A 208 4.07 6.64 -11.35
CA LEU A 208 2.68 6.20 -11.25
C LEU A 208 1.87 7.27 -10.50
N ALA A 209 0.97 7.94 -11.19
CA ALA A 209 0.09 8.94 -10.58
C ALA A 209 -0.98 8.32 -9.66
N GLY A 210 -1.25 7.02 -9.81
CA GLY A 210 -2.25 6.28 -9.04
C GLY A 210 -3.69 6.65 -9.39
N CYS A 211 -4.64 6.15 -8.62
CA CYS A 211 -6.08 6.38 -8.85
C CYS A 211 -6.69 7.28 -7.76
N VAL A 212 -6.78 6.77 -6.53
CA VAL A 212 -7.40 7.48 -5.39
C VAL A 212 -6.65 8.76 -5.04
N GLN A 213 -5.32 8.72 -5.10
CA GLN A 213 -4.46 9.85 -4.74
C GLN A 213 -4.67 11.06 -5.65
N GLN A 214 -4.92 10.86 -6.95
CA GLN A 214 -5.23 11.94 -7.89
C GLN A 214 -6.50 12.72 -7.54
N VAL A 215 -7.38 12.13 -6.73
CA VAL A 215 -8.66 12.75 -6.34
C VAL A 215 -8.59 13.35 -4.94
N ILE A 216 -7.94 12.64 -4.02
CA ILE A 216 -7.93 13.02 -2.60
C ILE A 216 -6.76 13.97 -2.27
N ALA A 217 -5.57 13.72 -2.83
CA ALA A 217 -4.35 14.46 -2.52
C ALA A 217 -3.43 14.56 -3.76
N PRO A 218 -3.89 15.21 -4.86
CA PRO A 218 -3.13 15.30 -6.12
C PRO A 218 -1.81 16.05 -5.96
N GLU A 219 -1.68 16.90 -4.96
CA GLU A 219 -0.47 17.66 -4.63
C GLU A 219 0.71 16.75 -4.25
N ILE A 220 0.47 15.51 -3.79
CA ILE A 220 1.54 14.54 -3.51
C ILE A 220 2.29 14.18 -4.80
N ASN A 221 1.58 14.00 -5.92
CA ASN A 221 2.20 13.73 -7.21
C ASN A 221 3.00 14.95 -7.70
N ALA A 222 2.44 16.15 -7.56
CA ALA A 222 3.14 17.38 -7.93
C ALA A 222 4.41 17.59 -7.11
N ALA A 223 4.35 17.35 -5.79
CA ALA A 223 5.52 17.38 -4.91
C ALA A 223 6.56 16.33 -5.32
N THR A 224 6.13 15.11 -5.65
CA THR A 224 7.02 14.05 -6.11
C THR A 224 7.79 14.45 -7.38
N ILE A 225 7.09 15.02 -8.36
CA ILE A 225 7.70 15.51 -9.61
C ILE A 225 8.71 16.61 -9.32
N ARG A 226 8.36 17.60 -8.48
CA ARG A 226 9.28 18.70 -8.13
C ARG A 226 10.53 18.20 -7.44
N VAL A 227 10.39 17.31 -6.45
CA VAL A 227 11.53 16.74 -5.71
C VAL A 227 12.44 15.93 -6.64
N LEU A 228 11.89 15.10 -7.53
CA LEU A 228 12.69 14.34 -8.50
C LEU A 228 13.42 15.27 -9.48
N ALA A 229 12.75 16.28 -10.02
CA ALA A 229 13.35 17.25 -10.93
C ALA A 229 14.46 18.07 -10.26
N GLU A 230 14.27 18.50 -9.00
CA GLU A 230 15.33 19.18 -8.22
C GLU A 230 16.56 18.29 -8.00
N ASN A 231 16.37 16.97 -7.92
CA ASN A 231 17.46 16.01 -7.76
C ASN A 231 18.06 15.52 -9.09
N GLY A 232 17.72 16.16 -10.23
CA GLY A 232 18.33 15.90 -11.52
C GLY A 232 17.71 14.76 -12.33
N PHE A 233 16.45 14.42 -12.08
CA PHE A 233 15.77 13.40 -12.87
C PHE A 233 14.72 14.00 -13.81
N ASP A 234 14.72 13.54 -15.05
CA ASP A 234 13.59 13.70 -15.96
C ASP A 234 12.44 12.83 -15.47
N VAL A 235 11.25 13.40 -15.35
CA VAL A 235 10.08 12.69 -14.85
C VAL A 235 9.05 12.51 -15.95
N VAL A 236 8.70 11.27 -16.26
CA VAL A 236 7.66 10.89 -17.22
C VAL A 236 6.42 10.42 -16.47
N VAL A 237 5.28 11.01 -16.76
CA VAL A 237 3.97 10.60 -16.24
C VAL A 237 3.08 10.25 -17.44
N PRO A 238 3.08 8.99 -17.90
CA PRO A 238 2.35 8.61 -19.11
C PRO A 238 0.87 8.96 -19.04
N LYS A 239 0.34 9.62 -20.05
CA LYS A 239 -1.12 9.84 -20.16
C LYS A 239 -1.84 8.50 -20.37
N GLY A 240 -3.01 8.38 -19.79
CA GLY A 240 -3.80 7.16 -19.91
C GLY A 240 -3.36 6.03 -19.00
N GLN A 241 -2.33 6.21 -18.17
CA GLN A 241 -1.97 5.21 -17.17
C GLN A 241 -3.16 4.87 -16.27
N GLY A 242 -3.25 3.60 -15.89
CA GLY A 242 -4.35 3.09 -15.07
C GLY A 242 -4.06 3.07 -13.58
N CYS A 243 -5.00 2.52 -12.84
CA CYS A 243 -4.77 2.07 -11.47
C CYS A 243 -3.70 0.96 -11.46
N CYS A 244 -2.91 0.88 -10.39
CA CYS A 244 -1.94 -0.23 -10.20
C CYS A 244 -2.59 -1.62 -10.12
N GLY A 245 -3.90 -1.73 -9.94
CA GLY A 245 -4.59 -3.00 -9.79
C GLY A 245 -4.48 -3.64 -8.40
N ALA A 246 -3.65 -3.10 -7.49
CA ALA A 246 -3.42 -3.69 -6.17
C ALA A 246 -4.70 -3.91 -5.36
N LEU A 247 -5.67 -2.98 -5.43
CA LEU A 247 -6.96 -3.14 -4.77
C LEU A 247 -7.67 -4.40 -5.22
N SER A 248 -7.84 -4.57 -6.53
CA SER A 248 -8.50 -5.74 -7.13
C SER A 248 -7.74 -7.04 -6.87
N MET A 249 -6.41 -7.01 -6.91
CA MET A 249 -5.58 -8.16 -6.58
C MET A 249 -5.76 -8.60 -5.13
N HIS A 250 -5.69 -7.67 -4.20
CA HIS A 250 -5.82 -7.97 -2.76
C HIS A 250 -7.25 -8.35 -2.35
N THR A 251 -8.26 -8.05 -3.17
CA THR A 251 -9.64 -8.51 -2.97
C THR A 251 -9.97 -9.82 -3.69
N GLY A 252 -9.05 -10.36 -4.49
CA GLY A 252 -9.22 -11.62 -5.23
C GLY A 252 -9.74 -11.45 -6.66
N GLU A 253 -10.00 -10.21 -7.12
CA GLU A 253 -10.47 -9.90 -8.47
C GLU A 253 -9.31 -9.93 -9.49
N ALA A 254 -8.66 -11.10 -9.63
CA ALA A 254 -7.42 -11.25 -10.40
C ALA A 254 -7.55 -10.83 -11.87
N ARG A 255 -8.70 -11.06 -12.50
CA ARG A 255 -8.95 -10.64 -13.91
C ARG A 255 -8.95 -9.12 -14.03
N THR A 256 -9.66 -8.43 -13.14
CA THR A 256 -9.70 -6.96 -13.10
C THR A 256 -8.31 -6.39 -12.79
N ALA A 257 -7.60 -6.98 -11.81
CA ALA A 257 -6.25 -6.58 -11.48
C ALA A 257 -5.30 -6.68 -12.68
N ARG A 258 -5.39 -7.79 -13.43
CA ARG A 258 -4.57 -8.04 -14.61
C ARG A 258 -4.85 -7.05 -15.73
N ALA A 259 -6.11 -6.82 -16.05
CA ALA A 259 -6.50 -5.82 -17.07
C ALA A 259 -5.99 -4.40 -16.73
N LEU A 260 -6.03 -4.00 -15.45
CA LEU A 260 -5.48 -2.71 -15.01
C LEU A 260 -3.95 -2.68 -15.10
N ALA A 261 -3.29 -3.78 -14.79
CA ALA A 261 -1.84 -3.90 -14.85
C ALA A 261 -1.32 -3.88 -16.29
N GLU A 262 -2.02 -4.53 -17.23
CA GLU A 262 -1.68 -4.55 -18.67
C GLU A 262 -1.57 -3.15 -19.24
N VAL A 263 -2.48 -2.24 -18.90
CA VAL A 263 -2.41 -0.83 -19.31
C VAL A 263 -1.09 -0.19 -18.88
N ASN A 264 -0.66 -0.44 -17.64
CA ASN A 264 0.61 0.11 -17.15
C ASN A 264 1.83 -0.56 -17.81
N LEU A 265 1.78 -1.88 -18.05
CA LEU A 265 2.86 -2.60 -18.75
C LEU A 265 3.10 -2.07 -20.16
N GLU A 266 2.05 -1.54 -20.83
CA GLU A 266 2.14 -1.02 -22.17
C GLU A 266 2.62 0.44 -22.22
N LEU A 267 2.16 1.26 -21.27
CA LEU A 267 2.33 2.71 -21.33
C LEU A 267 3.66 3.22 -20.76
N PHE A 268 4.25 2.52 -19.79
CA PHE A 268 5.53 2.98 -19.25
C PHE A 268 6.68 2.65 -20.22
N PRO A 269 7.46 3.68 -20.64
CA PRO A 269 8.58 3.48 -21.54
C PRO A 269 9.61 2.47 -21.03
N PRO A 270 10.23 1.66 -21.91
CA PRO A 270 11.23 0.68 -21.50
C PRO A 270 12.56 1.30 -21.06
N ASP A 271 12.86 2.53 -21.47
CA ASP A 271 14.11 3.25 -21.23
C ASP A 271 14.14 4.04 -19.89
N LEU A 272 13.22 3.79 -18.99
CA LEU A 272 13.22 4.40 -17.64
C LEU A 272 14.20 3.68 -16.71
N ASP A 273 14.95 4.43 -15.93
CA ASP A 273 15.84 3.88 -14.89
C ASP A 273 15.05 3.23 -13.72
N ALA A 274 13.89 3.82 -13.39
CA ALA A 274 12.97 3.30 -12.38
C ALA A 274 11.53 3.75 -12.66
N ILE A 275 10.57 3.03 -12.07
CA ILE A 275 9.16 3.43 -12.02
C ILE A 275 8.82 3.75 -10.58
N ILE A 276 8.61 5.01 -10.31
CA ILE A 276 8.42 5.54 -8.96
C ILE A 276 6.97 5.42 -8.53
N THR A 277 6.77 4.95 -7.31
CA THR A 277 5.48 4.98 -6.62
C THR A 277 5.62 5.81 -5.35
N ASN A 278 4.61 6.60 -5.04
CA ASN A 278 4.50 7.38 -3.81
C ASN A 278 3.28 6.94 -2.96
N ALA A 279 2.83 5.71 -3.15
CA ALA A 279 1.79 5.07 -2.36
C ALA A 279 2.18 3.62 -2.11
N ALA A 280 2.48 3.27 -0.86
CA ALA A 280 3.00 1.97 -0.46
C ALA A 280 2.20 0.78 -0.97
N GLY A 281 0.85 0.88 -0.96
CA GLY A 281 -0.02 -0.16 -1.49
C GLY A 281 0.06 -0.34 -3.01
N CYS A 282 0.33 0.74 -3.76
CA CYS A 282 0.57 0.65 -5.19
C CYS A 282 1.93 -0.01 -5.47
N GLY A 283 2.98 0.42 -4.76
CA GLY A 283 4.32 -0.13 -4.92
C GLY A 283 4.36 -1.63 -4.63
N SER A 284 3.78 -2.08 -3.53
CA SER A 284 3.71 -3.52 -3.20
C SER A 284 2.94 -4.32 -4.24
N GLY A 285 1.77 -3.82 -4.67
CA GLY A 285 0.96 -4.52 -5.68
C GLY A 285 1.65 -4.63 -7.04
N MET A 286 2.36 -3.58 -7.48
CA MET A 286 3.11 -3.63 -8.74
C MET A 286 4.34 -4.55 -8.68
N LYS A 287 4.97 -4.69 -7.51
CA LYS A 287 6.04 -5.67 -7.29
C LYS A 287 5.52 -7.12 -7.34
N GLU A 288 4.24 -7.34 -7.09
CA GLU A 288 3.59 -8.65 -7.18
C GLU A 288 3.08 -8.99 -8.61
N TYR A 289 3.36 -8.17 -9.63
CA TYR A 289 2.93 -8.45 -11.00
C TYR A 289 3.49 -9.78 -11.54
N SER A 290 4.69 -10.19 -11.13
CA SER A 290 5.23 -11.52 -11.45
C SER A 290 4.32 -12.67 -10.98
N LEU A 291 3.73 -12.55 -9.79
CA LEU A 291 2.76 -13.50 -9.26
C LEU A 291 1.40 -13.41 -9.99
N LEU A 292 0.94 -12.19 -10.26
CA LEU A 292 -0.34 -11.93 -10.93
C LEU A 292 -0.37 -12.48 -12.36
N PHE A 293 0.76 -12.40 -13.06
CA PHE A 293 0.89 -12.85 -14.45
C PHE A 293 1.52 -14.25 -14.59
N ARG A 294 1.72 -15.00 -13.51
CA ARG A 294 2.27 -16.36 -13.56
C ARG A 294 1.43 -17.25 -14.49
N GLY A 295 2.10 -17.88 -15.45
CA GLY A 295 1.45 -18.68 -16.51
C GLY A 295 0.72 -17.88 -17.60
N HIS A 296 0.88 -16.56 -17.63
CA HIS A 296 0.29 -15.67 -18.64
C HIS A 296 1.34 -15.29 -19.70
N PRO A 297 0.97 -15.05 -20.99
CA PRO A 297 1.93 -14.63 -22.02
C PRO A 297 2.76 -13.38 -21.68
N LEU A 298 2.28 -12.53 -20.80
CA LEU A 298 2.99 -11.31 -20.33
C LEU A 298 3.81 -11.51 -19.05
N GLU A 299 4.01 -12.75 -18.59
CA GLU A 299 4.73 -13.02 -17.31
C GLU A 299 6.14 -12.44 -17.30
N GLU A 300 6.90 -12.63 -18.38
CA GLU A 300 8.28 -12.11 -18.48
C GLU A 300 8.29 -10.57 -18.45
N LYS A 301 7.41 -9.94 -19.24
CA LYS A 301 7.26 -8.47 -19.26
C LYS A 301 6.86 -7.92 -17.90
N ALA A 302 5.91 -8.59 -17.23
CA ALA A 302 5.44 -8.20 -15.90
C ALA A 302 6.51 -8.38 -14.83
N THR A 303 7.31 -9.44 -14.92
CA THR A 303 8.44 -9.68 -14.02
C THR A 303 9.52 -8.61 -14.19
N HIS A 304 9.91 -8.32 -15.43
CA HIS A 304 10.86 -7.23 -15.71
C HIS A 304 10.34 -5.87 -15.25
N PHE A 305 9.08 -5.58 -15.48
CA PHE A 305 8.44 -4.35 -15.02
C PHE A 305 8.49 -4.24 -13.49
N ALA A 306 8.16 -5.32 -12.77
CA ALA A 306 8.14 -5.35 -11.31
C ALA A 306 9.51 -5.06 -10.67
N THR A 307 10.63 -5.47 -11.30
CA THR A 307 11.98 -5.19 -10.80
C THR A 307 12.34 -3.70 -10.83
N ARG A 308 11.67 -2.90 -11.68
CA ARG A 308 11.91 -1.46 -11.83
C ARG A 308 11.07 -0.60 -10.89
N ILE A 309 10.14 -1.22 -10.16
CA ILE A 309 9.27 -0.50 -9.22
C ILE A 309 10.05 -0.10 -7.97
N GLN A 310 10.07 1.18 -7.68
CA GLN A 310 10.68 1.71 -6.47
C GLN A 310 9.74 2.69 -5.73
N ASP A 311 9.69 2.56 -4.41
CA ASP A 311 9.07 3.60 -3.59
C ASP A 311 9.91 4.87 -3.63
N ILE A 312 9.28 6.03 -3.64
CA ILE A 312 9.96 7.32 -3.72
C ILE A 312 10.98 7.51 -2.59
N SER A 313 10.70 7.03 -1.39
CA SER A 313 11.62 7.14 -0.26
C SER A 313 12.83 6.23 -0.43
N GLN A 314 12.63 5.03 -0.95
CA GLN A 314 13.71 4.10 -1.28
C GLN A 314 14.60 4.69 -2.38
N PHE A 315 14.01 5.20 -3.45
CA PHE A 315 14.73 5.80 -4.56
C PHE A 315 15.59 6.97 -4.12
N LEU A 316 14.99 7.92 -3.40
CA LEU A 316 15.71 9.11 -2.90
C LEU A 316 16.81 8.76 -1.88
N ASN A 317 16.65 7.70 -1.10
CA ASN A 317 17.68 7.25 -0.16
C ASN A 317 18.90 6.61 -0.84
N CYS A 318 18.79 6.22 -2.11
CA CYS A 318 19.89 5.63 -2.88
C CYS A 318 20.69 6.67 -3.69
N ILE A 319 20.37 7.95 -3.56
CA ILE A 319 21.05 9.05 -4.25
C ILE A 319 21.56 10.10 -3.27
N ASP A 320 22.59 10.85 -3.66
CA ASP A 320 22.97 12.06 -2.94
C ASP A 320 21.93 13.14 -3.20
N LEU A 321 21.17 13.49 -2.17
CA LEU A 321 20.17 14.54 -2.26
C LEU A 321 20.82 15.91 -2.42
N VAL A 322 20.21 16.75 -3.21
CA VAL A 322 20.53 18.18 -3.22
C VAL A 322 20.31 18.72 -1.81
N PRO A 323 21.18 19.60 -1.27
CA PRO A 323 21.06 20.11 0.09
C PRO A 323 19.68 20.70 0.38
N LEU A 324 19.08 20.24 1.46
CA LEU A 324 17.78 20.68 1.93
C LEU A 324 17.91 21.98 2.73
N LYS A 325 16.94 22.87 2.58
CA LYS A 325 16.83 24.11 3.38
C LYS A 325 16.11 23.81 4.69
N PRO A 326 16.37 24.60 5.75
CA PRO A 326 15.56 24.56 6.96
C PRO A 326 14.09 24.81 6.64
N LEU A 327 13.20 24.17 7.38
CA LEU A 327 11.79 24.51 7.39
C LEU A 327 11.59 25.94 7.98
N GLU A 328 10.50 26.60 7.61
CA GLU A 328 10.18 27.95 8.13
C GLU A 328 10.13 27.99 9.66
N LYS A 329 9.69 26.88 10.27
CA LYS A 329 9.71 26.68 11.73
C LYS A 329 10.19 25.26 12.02
N PRO A 330 10.94 25.03 13.11
CA PRO A 330 11.21 23.68 13.57
C PRO A 330 9.90 22.91 13.78
N MET A 331 9.90 21.64 13.41
CA MET A 331 8.70 20.78 13.52
C MET A 331 9.06 19.46 14.20
N ARG A 332 8.19 19.05 15.10
CA ARG A 332 8.19 17.72 15.72
C ARG A 332 7.18 16.85 15.03
N VAL A 333 7.61 15.77 14.37
CA VAL A 333 6.79 15.01 13.44
C VAL A 333 6.75 13.54 13.83
N ALA A 334 5.55 12.97 13.95
CA ALA A 334 5.36 11.53 14.12
C ALA A 334 5.49 10.83 12.78
N TYR A 335 6.31 9.78 12.70
CA TYR A 335 6.37 8.92 11.51
C TYR A 335 5.54 7.66 11.70
N HIS A 336 4.59 7.42 10.79
CA HIS A 336 3.78 6.19 10.76
C HIS A 336 4.24 5.27 9.63
N ASP A 337 4.64 4.05 10.00
CA ASP A 337 4.98 3.02 9.02
C ASP A 337 3.74 2.52 8.28
N ALA A 338 3.68 2.80 6.99
CA ALA A 338 2.68 2.17 6.15
C ALA A 338 3.02 0.67 6.00
N CYS A 339 2.11 -0.22 6.42
CA CYS A 339 2.36 -1.66 6.47
C CYS A 339 2.88 -2.25 5.15
N HIS A 340 2.35 -1.82 4.01
CA HIS A 340 2.82 -2.25 2.69
C HIS A 340 4.18 -1.64 2.29
N LEU A 341 4.65 -0.60 2.97
CA LEU A 341 6.02 -0.12 2.83
C LEU A 341 6.97 -0.95 3.70
N ALA A 342 6.64 -1.04 5.00
CA ALA A 342 7.49 -1.70 5.99
C ALA A 342 7.56 -3.22 5.81
N HIS A 343 6.41 -3.89 5.68
CA HIS A 343 6.35 -5.35 5.69
C HIS A 343 6.35 -5.98 4.29
N ALA A 344 5.63 -5.42 3.32
CA ALA A 344 5.58 -5.97 1.98
C ALA A 344 6.83 -5.64 1.16
N GLN A 345 7.38 -4.44 1.33
CA GLN A 345 8.54 -3.97 0.57
C GLN A 345 9.85 -3.95 1.38
N GLY A 346 9.81 -4.17 2.70
CA GLY A 346 10.99 -4.15 3.57
C GLY A 346 11.63 -2.75 3.72
N ILE A 347 10.87 -1.69 3.47
CA ILE A 347 11.35 -0.31 3.48
C ILE A 347 10.94 0.36 4.79
N THR A 348 11.85 0.40 5.76
CA THR A 348 11.64 1.03 7.08
C THR A 348 12.60 2.20 7.31
N SER A 349 13.88 2.04 7.01
CA SER A 349 14.92 3.04 7.31
C SER A 349 14.99 4.17 6.30
N ALA A 350 14.66 3.93 5.03
CA ALA A 350 14.79 4.92 3.96
C ALA A 350 13.98 6.21 4.21
N PRO A 351 12.67 6.15 4.55
CA PRO A 351 11.91 7.37 4.85
C PRO A 351 12.50 8.17 6.02
N ARG A 352 12.98 7.47 7.06
CA ARG A 352 13.59 8.10 8.24
C ARG A 352 14.88 8.82 7.87
N ARG A 353 15.75 8.16 7.09
CA ARG A 353 17.03 8.74 6.65
C ARG A 353 16.86 9.97 5.77
N ILE A 354 15.90 9.99 4.86
CA ILE A 354 15.66 11.18 4.04
C ILE A 354 15.02 12.31 4.83
N LEU A 355 14.11 12.01 5.77
CA LEU A 355 13.50 13.03 6.64
C LEU A 355 14.48 13.63 7.63
N SER A 356 15.39 12.84 8.21
CA SER A 356 16.41 13.34 9.16
C SER A 356 17.41 14.29 8.54
N GLN A 357 17.48 14.38 7.20
CA GLN A 357 18.30 15.39 6.51
C GLN A 357 17.65 16.77 6.45
N ILE A 358 16.37 16.90 6.83
CA ILE A 358 15.68 18.20 6.84
C ILE A 358 16.08 18.97 8.11
N PRO A 359 16.79 20.10 7.99
CA PRO A 359 17.20 20.87 9.17
C PRO A 359 15.98 21.43 9.93
N GLY A 360 15.96 21.25 11.23
CA GLY A 360 14.87 21.68 12.10
C GLY A 360 13.69 20.70 12.18
N LEU A 361 13.81 19.48 11.61
CA LEU A 361 12.82 18.42 11.76
C LEU A 361 13.24 17.44 12.87
N GLU A 362 12.41 17.29 13.89
CA GLU A 362 12.51 16.24 14.90
C GLU A 362 11.56 15.09 14.53
N LEU A 363 12.12 13.89 14.29
CA LEU A 363 11.34 12.72 13.92
C LEU A 363 11.06 11.86 15.16
N CYS A 364 9.77 11.57 15.42
CA CYS A 364 9.31 10.76 16.53
C CYS A 364 8.64 9.49 16.02
N GLU A 365 8.92 8.35 16.67
CA GLU A 365 8.31 7.06 16.33
C GLU A 365 6.94 6.93 16.97
N VAL A 366 5.95 6.54 16.17
CA VAL A 366 4.59 6.28 16.69
C VAL A 366 4.61 4.99 17.51
N PRO A 367 4.09 4.97 18.74
CA PRO A 367 3.90 3.72 19.51
C PRO A 367 3.12 2.69 18.68
N ASP A 368 3.56 1.43 18.71
CA ASP A 368 3.04 0.35 17.84
C ASP A 368 2.99 0.73 16.36
N GLY A 369 4.00 1.47 15.89
CA GLY A 369 4.09 2.04 14.54
C GLY A 369 3.87 1.00 13.44
N GLU A 370 4.40 -0.20 13.64
CA GLU A 370 4.33 -1.35 12.75
C GLU A 370 2.93 -1.99 12.61
N ILE A 371 2.06 -1.81 13.61
CA ILE A 371 0.70 -2.36 13.56
C ILE A 371 -0.15 -1.55 12.57
N CYS A 372 -0.85 -2.26 11.70
CA CYS A 372 -1.67 -1.65 10.65
C CYS A 372 -2.74 -0.69 11.22
N CYS A 373 -2.93 0.44 10.57
CA CYS A 373 -3.94 1.44 10.93
C CYS A 373 -5.40 1.04 10.61
N GLY A 374 -5.61 -0.15 10.01
CA GLY A 374 -6.95 -0.64 9.63
C GLY A 374 -7.40 -0.22 8.22
N SER A 375 -6.58 0.54 7.46
CA SER A 375 -6.90 0.92 6.09
C SER A 375 -6.21 -0.04 5.11
N ALA A 376 -6.93 -1.06 4.65
CA ALA A 376 -6.42 -2.07 3.72
C ALA A 376 -7.39 -2.24 2.55
N GLY A 377 -7.18 -1.49 1.48
CA GLY A 377 -8.06 -1.53 0.30
C GLY A 377 -9.52 -1.20 0.68
N THR A 378 -10.42 -2.18 0.51
CA THR A 378 -11.84 -2.07 0.87
C THR A 378 -12.14 -2.52 2.31
N TYR A 379 -11.15 -2.89 3.09
CA TYR A 379 -11.30 -3.48 4.42
C TYR A 379 -12.14 -2.62 5.38
N ASN A 380 -11.92 -1.31 5.39
CA ASN A 380 -12.67 -0.38 6.21
C ASN A 380 -14.15 -0.24 5.80
N ILE A 381 -14.51 -0.72 4.61
CA ILE A 381 -15.88 -0.84 4.12
C ILE A 381 -16.49 -2.19 4.54
N GLU A 382 -15.72 -3.27 4.38
CA GLU A 382 -16.16 -4.65 4.62
C GLU A 382 -16.10 -5.04 6.11
N GLN A 383 -15.10 -4.52 6.85
CA GLN A 383 -14.84 -4.81 8.27
C GLN A 383 -14.76 -3.51 9.11
N PRO A 384 -15.79 -2.65 9.08
CA PRO A 384 -15.72 -1.29 9.64
C PRO A 384 -15.48 -1.27 11.15
N LYS A 385 -15.92 -2.30 11.89
CA LYS A 385 -15.71 -2.39 13.35
C LYS A 385 -14.22 -2.55 13.67
N ILE A 386 -13.56 -3.53 13.07
CA ILE A 386 -12.13 -3.80 13.29
C ILE A 386 -11.29 -2.62 12.79
N ALA A 387 -11.58 -2.13 11.59
CA ALA A 387 -10.90 -0.97 11.01
C ALA A 387 -11.02 0.29 11.90
N ASN A 388 -12.19 0.52 12.51
CA ASN A 388 -12.40 1.65 13.44
C ASN A 388 -11.59 1.47 14.73
N THR A 389 -11.55 0.26 15.31
CA THR A 389 -10.74 -0.02 16.51
C THR A 389 -9.26 0.26 16.24
N LEU A 390 -8.70 -0.29 15.15
CA LEU A 390 -7.30 -0.10 14.78
C LEU A 390 -6.98 1.37 14.47
N GLY A 391 -7.84 2.04 13.71
CA GLY A 391 -7.66 3.45 13.37
C GLY A 391 -7.75 4.36 14.59
N MET A 392 -8.66 4.08 15.52
CA MET A 392 -8.80 4.83 16.77
C MET A 392 -7.61 4.65 17.70
N THR A 393 -7.10 3.42 17.85
CA THR A 393 -5.89 3.15 18.64
C THR A 393 -4.69 3.92 18.07
N LYS A 394 -4.49 3.87 16.74
CA LYS A 394 -3.40 4.59 16.07
C LYS A 394 -3.53 6.11 16.25
N ALA A 395 -4.75 6.66 16.13
CA ALA A 395 -4.99 8.09 16.32
C ALA A 395 -4.70 8.54 17.75
N LYS A 396 -5.10 7.75 18.76
CA LYS A 396 -4.79 8.02 20.18
C LYS A 396 -3.29 7.99 20.45
N ASN A 397 -2.56 7.02 19.90
CA ASN A 397 -1.10 6.94 20.01
C ASN A 397 -0.44 8.20 19.44
N ILE A 398 -0.89 8.68 18.27
CA ILE A 398 -0.38 9.91 17.66
C ILE A 398 -0.75 11.15 18.48
N GLU A 399 -1.99 11.26 18.94
CA GLU A 399 -2.46 12.41 19.75
C GLU A 399 -1.65 12.57 21.04
N SER A 400 -1.30 11.46 21.71
CA SER A 400 -0.52 11.49 22.95
C SER A 400 0.92 11.95 22.80
N MET A 401 1.44 12.07 21.56
CA MET A 401 2.84 12.43 21.30
C MET A 401 3.10 13.94 21.29
N ASN A 402 2.07 14.78 21.27
CA ASN A 402 2.20 16.24 21.17
C ASN A 402 3.10 16.64 19.98
N VAL A 403 2.76 16.21 18.78
CA VAL A 403 3.50 16.48 17.54
C VAL A 403 2.80 17.53 16.69
N ASP A 404 3.57 18.26 15.86
CA ASP A 404 3.05 19.27 14.94
C ASP A 404 2.40 18.66 13.71
N ALA A 405 2.82 17.44 13.31
CA ALA A 405 2.24 16.71 12.18
C ALA A 405 2.51 15.20 12.31
N VAL A 406 1.76 14.40 11.56
CA VAL A 406 2.07 12.99 11.32
C VAL A 406 2.38 12.76 9.84
N VAL A 407 3.40 11.95 9.55
CA VAL A 407 3.93 11.74 8.20
C VAL A 407 3.95 10.27 7.85
N MET A 408 3.63 9.95 6.60
CA MET A 408 3.62 8.57 6.08
C MET A 408 3.69 8.53 4.56
N GLY A 409 3.95 7.35 4.00
CA GLY A 409 4.08 7.11 2.54
C GLY A 409 2.88 6.38 1.91
N ASN A 410 1.64 6.57 2.40
CA ASN A 410 0.49 5.87 1.81
C ASN A 410 -0.83 6.62 2.00
N ILE A 411 -1.50 6.94 0.89
CA ILE A 411 -2.76 7.70 0.88
C ILE A 411 -3.89 7.01 1.67
N GLY A 412 -3.98 5.68 1.67
CA GLY A 412 -4.99 4.97 2.44
C GLY A 412 -4.81 5.16 3.95
N CYS A 413 -3.57 5.09 4.45
CA CYS A 413 -3.24 5.37 5.84
C CYS A 413 -3.52 6.83 6.20
N MET A 414 -3.20 7.78 5.30
CA MET A 414 -3.47 9.21 5.50
C MET A 414 -4.96 9.46 5.75
N VAL A 415 -5.82 8.95 4.87
CA VAL A 415 -7.29 9.10 5.00
C VAL A 415 -7.80 8.48 6.30
N GLN A 416 -7.34 7.28 6.65
CA GLN A 416 -7.76 6.56 7.85
C GLN A 416 -7.36 7.33 9.11
N ILE A 417 -6.12 7.71 9.25
CA ILE A 417 -5.59 8.41 10.42
C ILE A 417 -6.22 9.79 10.54
N GLN A 418 -6.31 10.55 9.46
CA GLN A 418 -6.98 11.86 9.45
C GLN A 418 -8.44 11.76 9.89
N THR A 419 -9.16 10.73 9.43
CA THR A 419 -10.56 10.51 9.81
C THR A 419 -10.71 10.25 11.31
N HIS A 420 -9.76 9.52 11.92
CA HIS A 420 -9.83 9.18 13.35
C HIS A 420 -9.30 10.30 14.24
N LEU A 421 -8.25 11.01 13.84
CA LEU A 421 -7.79 12.23 14.53
C LEU A 421 -8.90 13.29 14.58
N ALA A 422 -9.62 13.49 13.48
CA ALA A 422 -10.76 14.43 13.44
C ALA A 422 -11.93 14.03 14.35
N LYS A 423 -12.05 12.75 14.78
CA LYS A 423 -13.04 12.30 15.76
C LYS A 423 -12.59 12.55 17.21
N LEU A 424 -11.30 12.50 17.48
CA LEU A 424 -10.74 12.74 18.81
C LEU A 424 -10.73 14.24 19.14
N GLN A 425 -10.32 15.04 18.18
CA GLN A 425 -10.13 16.50 18.36
C GLN A 425 -11.42 17.26 18.06
N THR A 426 -12.33 17.25 19.01
CA THR A 426 -13.60 17.99 18.91
C THR A 426 -13.46 19.49 19.18
N LYS A 427 -12.35 19.92 19.82
CA LYS A 427 -12.04 21.33 20.14
C LYS A 427 -10.53 21.56 19.92
N GLY A 428 -10.15 22.30 18.88
CA GLY A 428 -8.76 22.66 18.60
C GLY A 428 -8.33 22.39 17.16
N ALA A 429 -7.08 22.72 16.83
CA ALA A 429 -6.50 22.43 15.53
C ALA A 429 -6.18 20.93 15.41
N THR A 430 -6.64 20.33 14.31
CA THR A 430 -6.36 18.90 14.03
C THR A 430 -4.89 18.74 13.65
N ILE A 431 -4.20 17.72 14.19
CA ILE A 431 -2.84 17.36 13.76
C ILE A 431 -2.84 17.10 12.25
N PRO A 432 -2.07 17.85 11.45
CA PRO A 432 -1.98 17.65 10.01
C PRO A 432 -1.42 16.26 9.67
N VAL A 433 -1.97 15.65 8.62
CA VAL A 433 -1.49 14.38 8.07
C VAL A 433 -0.83 14.67 6.73
N LEU A 434 0.48 14.45 6.63
CA LEU A 434 1.30 14.79 5.49
C LEU A 434 1.91 13.54 4.85
N HIS A 435 2.22 13.64 3.57
CA HIS A 435 3.04 12.64 2.91
C HIS A 435 4.53 12.98 3.08
N THR A 436 5.40 11.97 3.21
CA THR A 436 6.86 12.11 3.33
C THR A 436 7.43 13.10 2.30
N ILE A 437 6.99 12.96 1.04
CA ILE A 437 7.47 13.80 -0.06
C ILE A 437 7.06 15.28 0.05
N GLN A 438 5.96 15.58 0.74
CA GLN A 438 5.53 16.96 0.93
C GLN A 438 6.44 17.74 1.87
N LEU A 439 7.04 17.08 2.88
CA LEU A 439 8.04 17.70 3.73
C LEU A 439 9.35 17.97 2.97
N LEU A 440 9.79 17.02 2.15
CA LEU A 440 10.95 17.22 1.28
C LEU A 440 10.74 18.36 0.29
N ASP A 441 9.57 18.42 -0.33
CA ASP A 441 9.21 19.49 -1.26
C ASP A 441 9.24 20.87 -0.59
N ARG A 442 8.77 21.00 0.66
CA ARG A 442 8.89 22.21 1.47
C ARG A 442 10.35 22.57 1.76
N ALA A 443 11.17 21.57 2.10
CA ALA A 443 12.59 21.77 2.39
C ALA A 443 13.41 22.18 1.14
N TYR A 444 12.91 21.91 -0.07
CA TYR A 444 13.47 22.49 -1.30
C TYR A 444 12.97 23.92 -1.57
N GLY A 445 11.97 24.40 -0.83
CA GLY A 445 11.34 25.70 -1.07
C GLY A 445 10.46 25.74 -2.31
N THR A 446 10.04 24.57 -2.79
CA THR A 446 9.18 24.42 -3.99
C THR A 446 7.72 24.11 -3.62
N GLY A 447 7.48 23.78 -2.34
CA GLY A 447 6.14 23.49 -1.81
C GLY A 447 5.29 24.77 -1.72
N THR A 448 3.99 24.65 -2.00
CA THR A 448 3.02 25.72 -1.72
C THR A 448 2.92 25.93 -0.21
N THR A 449 3.25 27.13 0.25
CA THR A 449 3.08 27.62 1.62
C THR A 449 1.58 27.79 1.92
N GLY A 450 0.89 26.73 2.15
CA GLY A 450 -0.55 26.82 2.43
C GLY A 450 -1.14 25.43 2.61
N ILE A 451 -1.11 24.94 3.81
CA ILE A 451 -2.05 24.06 4.54
C ILE A 451 -1.31 23.63 5.82
N ILE A 452 -1.37 24.44 6.85
CA ILE A 452 -1.39 23.99 8.26
C ILE A 452 -2.72 24.46 8.81
#